data_7af99d6db6966e48c8cc6c4e9794a276
#
_entry.id   7af99d6db6966e48c8cc6c4e9794a276
#
_cell.length_a   1.000
_cell.length_b   1.000
_cell.length_c   1.000
_cell.angle_alpha   90.00
_cell.angle_beta   90.00
_cell.angle_gamma   90.00
#
_symmetry.space_group_name_H-M   'P 1'
#
loop_
_entity.id
_entity.type
_entity.pdbx_description
1 polymer ?
#
loop_
_entity_poly.entity_id
_entity_poly.type
_entity_poly.pdbx_seq_one_letter_code
_entity_poly.pdbx_strand_id
1 'polypeptide(L)'
;MIQHTFTRTAASFSMLVLSASAMAEEVVDNPYGLSALWAQGDVVAKATLLILVIMSMGSWYVIFTKLLEQNRVMRYAQTAQSNFWNAGNVRQGADGLEEDSPFRFIAEKGLEGASKHTGLLGSINFNDWVTMSIQRAMNNVQSRMQDGLAVLATVGSTAPFVGLFGTVWGIYNALVKIGMSGQASIDKVAGPVGESLIMTAIGLAVAVPAVLGYNWLVRRNKVAMEEVHAFGADLHAVLLGSAESGAANK
;
A
#
# COMPACT_ATOMS: atom_id res chain seq x y z
N MET A 1 38.96 2.99 -9.99
CA MET A 1 38.29 4.05 -10.77
C MET A 1 36.83 4.32 -10.31
N ILE A 2 36.18 3.40 -9.61
CA ILE A 2 34.76 3.49 -9.15
C ILE A 2 34.61 4.28 -7.84
N GLN A 3 35.63 4.33 -6.98
CA GLN A 3 35.58 5.04 -5.68
C GLN A 3 35.59 6.58 -5.80
N HIS A 4 36.18 7.14 -6.84
CA HIS A 4 36.25 8.60 -7.02
C HIS A 4 34.95 9.23 -7.56
N THR A 5 34.06 8.45 -8.16
CA THR A 5 32.76 8.94 -8.66
C THR A 5 31.73 9.03 -7.53
N PHE A 6 31.77 8.12 -6.55
CA PHE A 6 30.82 8.12 -5.43
C PHE A 6 31.03 9.29 -4.44
N THR A 7 32.29 9.68 -4.21
CA THR A 7 32.60 10.83 -3.36
C THR A 7 32.25 12.18 -4.01
N ARG A 8 32.32 12.29 -5.35
CA ARG A 8 31.92 13.52 -6.07
C ARG A 8 30.42 13.73 -6.12
N THR A 9 29.62 12.66 -6.25
CA THR A 9 28.15 12.74 -6.21
C THR A 9 27.61 13.02 -4.82
N ALA A 10 28.23 12.47 -3.76
CA ALA A 10 27.85 12.76 -2.39
C ALA A 10 28.19 14.21 -1.99
N ALA A 11 29.33 14.74 -2.43
CA ALA A 11 29.71 16.14 -2.19
C ALA A 11 28.81 17.12 -2.94
N SER A 12 28.40 16.79 -4.19
CA SER A 12 27.48 17.63 -4.97
C SER A 12 26.07 17.64 -4.39
N PHE A 13 25.60 16.51 -3.84
CA PHE A 13 24.29 16.43 -3.16
C PHE A 13 24.29 17.19 -1.83
N SER A 14 25.37 17.08 -1.05
CA SER A 14 25.54 17.87 0.19
C SER A 14 25.62 19.36 -0.06
N MET A 15 26.24 19.78 -1.17
CA MET A 15 26.33 21.21 -1.54
C MET A 15 24.98 21.76 -2.00
N LEU A 16 24.15 20.94 -2.65
CA LEU A 16 22.79 21.29 -3.07
C LEU A 16 21.84 21.42 -1.86
N VAL A 17 22.00 20.59 -0.84
CA VAL A 17 21.22 20.67 0.41
C VAL A 17 21.67 21.87 1.26
N LEU A 18 22.97 22.20 1.29
CA LEU A 18 23.46 23.39 1.98
C LEU A 18 23.08 24.70 1.29
N SER A 19 23.00 24.73 -0.06
CA SER A 19 22.54 25.92 -0.78
C SER A 19 21.04 26.16 -0.62
N ALA A 20 20.25 25.11 -0.43
CA ALA A 20 18.83 25.23 -0.08
C ALA A 20 18.60 25.82 1.31
N SER A 21 19.54 25.60 2.24
CA SER A 21 19.50 26.18 3.60
C SER A 21 19.95 27.64 3.67
N ALA A 22 20.74 28.09 2.70
CA ALA A 22 21.24 29.48 2.65
C ALA A 22 20.23 30.47 2.02
N MET A 23 19.13 29.98 1.46
CA MET A 23 17.95 30.77 1.08
C MET A 23 16.88 30.71 2.18
N ALA A 24 17.28 30.74 3.45
CA ALA A 24 16.39 31.15 4.53
C ALA A 24 16.15 32.66 4.39
N GLU A 25 15.38 32.99 3.35
CA GLU A 25 14.72 34.28 3.18
C GLU A 25 14.02 34.60 4.49
N GLU A 26 14.16 35.84 4.98
CA GLU A 26 13.38 36.37 6.08
C GLU A 26 11.97 35.78 6.01
N VAL A 27 11.53 35.12 7.05
CA VAL A 27 10.17 34.58 7.15
C VAL A 27 9.26 35.80 7.14
N VAL A 28 8.96 36.30 5.96
CA VAL A 28 7.82 37.21 5.76
C VAL A 28 6.64 36.38 6.22
N ASP A 29 6.12 36.72 7.38
CA ASP A 29 4.97 36.07 7.96
C ASP A 29 3.85 36.11 6.90
N ASN A 30 3.68 34.99 6.20
CA ASN A 30 2.74 34.94 5.08
C ASN A 30 1.33 34.98 5.66
N PRO A 31 0.63 36.13 5.59
CA PRO A 31 -0.66 36.31 6.21
C PRO A 31 -1.74 35.36 5.63
N TYR A 32 -1.40 34.64 4.56
CA TYR A 32 -2.28 33.71 3.84
C TYR A 32 -1.78 32.27 3.89
N GLY A 33 -0.88 31.93 4.83
CA GLY A 33 -0.28 30.60 4.97
C GLY A 33 -1.17 29.61 5.73
N LEU A 34 -0.64 28.38 5.94
CA LEU A 34 -1.32 27.32 6.72
C LEU A 34 -1.64 27.76 8.17
N SER A 35 -0.81 28.61 8.76
CA SER A 35 -1.02 29.18 10.09
C SER A 35 -2.25 30.10 10.13
N ALA A 36 -2.43 30.93 9.11
CA ALA A 36 -3.59 31.78 8.96
C ALA A 36 -4.87 30.99 8.74
N LEU A 37 -4.81 29.96 7.88
CA LEU A 37 -5.92 29.03 7.62
C LEU A 37 -6.39 28.32 8.90
N TRP A 38 -5.46 27.93 9.78
CA TRP A 38 -5.81 27.34 11.06
C TRP A 38 -6.36 28.35 12.06
N ALA A 39 -5.82 29.56 12.12
CA ALA A 39 -6.22 30.61 13.06
C ALA A 39 -7.57 31.24 12.67
N GLN A 40 -7.78 31.54 11.39
CA GLN A 40 -8.93 32.32 10.88
C GLN A 40 -10.01 31.45 10.24
N GLY A 41 -9.67 30.19 9.87
CA GLY A 41 -10.59 29.26 9.24
C GLY A 41 -11.77 28.92 10.15
N ASP A 42 -12.94 28.78 9.55
CA ASP A 42 -14.15 28.32 10.22
C ASP A 42 -14.09 26.81 10.55
N VAL A 43 -15.13 26.31 11.23
CA VAL A 43 -15.22 24.89 11.62
C VAL A 43 -15.15 23.96 10.41
N VAL A 44 -15.75 24.34 9.27
CA VAL A 44 -15.79 23.51 8.07
C VAL A 44 -14.41 23.44 7.41
N ALA A 45 -13.70 24.56 7.32
CA ALA A 45 -12.33 24.59 6.80
C ALA A 45 -11.38 23.74 7.66
N LYS A 46 -11.47 23.87 9.00
CA LYS A 46 -10.68 23.06 9.94
C LYS A 46 -11.01 21.57 9.85
N ALA A 47 -12.29 21.20 9.73
CA ALA A 47 -12.73 19.82 9.56
C ALA A 47 -12.21 19.22 8.24
N THR A 48 -12.30 19.98 7.16
CA THR A 48 -11.76 19.56 5.83
C THR A 48 -10.26 19.31 5.89
N LEU A 49 -9.50 20.23 6.51
CA LEU A 49 -8.07 20.05 6.70
C LEU A 49 -7.74 18.80 7.54
N LEU A 50 -8.48 18.60 8.64
CA LEU A 50 -8.30 17.44 9.51
C LEU A 50 -8.56 16.13 8.75
N ILE A 51 -9.61 16.08 7.94
CA ILE A 51 -9.92 14.92 7.09
C ILE A 51 -8.75 14.64 6.14
N LEU A 52 -8.21 15.65 5.46
CA LEU A 52 -7.06 15.49 4.55
C LEU A 52 -5.81 15.00 5.30
N VAL A 53 -5.55 15.48 6.52
CA VAL A 53 -4.44 14.99 7.36
C VAL A 53 -4.62 13.51 7.71
N ILE A 54 -5.81 13.11 8.13
CA ILE A 54 -6.13 11.70 8.44
C ILE A 54 -5.96 10.82 7.20
N MET A 55 -6.45 11.26 6.04
CA MET A 55 -6.30 10.56 4.77
C MET A 55 -4.82 10.41 4.39
N SER A 56 -4.02 11.46 4.57
CA SER A 56 -2.58 11.42 4.32
C SER A 56 -1.87 10.43 5.24
N MET A 57 -2.10 10.52 6.54
CA MET A 57 -1.51 9.58 7.52
C MET A 57 -1.90 8.13 7.22
N GLY A 58 -3.17 7.88 6.92
CA GLY A 58 -3.66 6.56 6.54
C GLY A 58 -2.98 6.02 5.28
N SER A 59 -2.78 6.86 4.27
CA SER A 59 -2.09 6.48 3.04
C SER A 59 -0.64 6.09 3.30
N TRP A 60 0.11 6.91 4.01
CA TRP A 60 1.51 6.63 4.34
C TRP A 60 1.63 5.38 5.20
N TYR A 61 0.76 5.20 6.20
CA TYR A 61 0.72 3.98 7.00
C TYR A 61 0.57 2.72 6.14
N VAL A 62 -0.42 2.71 5.22
CA VAL A 62 -0.64 1.57 4.32
C VAL A 62 0.56 1.35 3.40
N ILE A 63 1.13 2.40 2.81
CA ILE A 63 2.30 2.29 1.93
C ILE A 63 3.46 1.61 2.67
N PHE A 64 3.81 2.08 3.87
CA PHE A 64 4.94 1.52 4.62
C PHE A 64 4.70 0.09 5.09
N THR A 65 3.52 -0.19 5.66
CA THR A 65 3.19 -1.54 6.15
C THR A 65 3.16 -2.56 5.02
N LYS A 66 2.53 -2.23 3.89
CA LYS A 66 2.47 -3.12 2.73
C LYS A 66 3.81 -3.30 2.04
N LEU A 67 4.64 -2.29 2.01
CA LEU A 67 6.00 -2.41 1.50
C LEU A 67 6.83 -3.42 2.31
N LEU A 68 6.75 -3.34 3.64
CA LEU A 68 7.44 -4.27 4.53
C LEU A 68 6.91 -5.70 4.38
N GLU A 69 5.58 -5.86 4.28
CA GLU A 69 4.92 -7.14 4.05
C GLU A 69 5.38 -7.79 2.74
N GLN A 70 5.34 -7.05 1.63
CA GLN A 70 5.77 -7.54 0.32
C GLN A 70 7.26 -7.93 0.29
N ASN A 71 8.14 -7.13 0.92
CA ASN A 71 9.55 -7.48 1.05
C ASN A 71 9.75 -8.79 1.82
N ARG A 72 8.92 -9.02 2.85
CA ARG A 72 8.93 -10.24 3.64
C ARG A 72 8.48 -11.45 2.81
N VAL A 73 7.38 -11.32 2.05
CA VAL A 73 6.90 -12.39 1.15
C VAL A 73 7.95 -12.76 0.11
N MET A 74 8.65 -11.81 -0.49
CA MET A 74 9.72 -12.09 -1.45
C MET A 74 10.91 -12.83 -0.83
N ARG A 75 11.28 -12.52 0.42
CA ARG A 75 12.29 -13.32 1.15
C ARG A 75 11.82 -14.74 1.41
N TYR A 76 10.57 -14.92 1.80
CA TYR A 76 9.99 -16.24 2.03
C TYR A 76 9.96 -17.07 0.74
N ALA A 77 9.71 -16.45 -0.44
CA ALA A 77 9.79 -17.12 -1.72
C ALA A 77 11.20 -17.70 -1.97
N GLN A 78 12.24 -16.89 -1.73
CA GLN A 78 13.63 -17.35 -1.89
C GLN A 78 13.99 -18.50 -0.94
N THR A 79 13.54 -18.40 0.33
CA THR A 79 13.74 -19.47 1.32
C THR A 79 12.97 -20.74 0.94
N ALA A 80 11.76 -20.62 0.42
CA ALA A 80 10.98 -21.76 -0.04
C ALA A 80 11.65 -22.45 -1.21
N GLN A 81 12.17 -21.71 -2.20
CA GLN A 81 12.90 -22.27 -3.33
C GLN A 81 14.18 -23.02 -2.91
N SER A 82 14.92 -22.49 -1.92
CA SER A 82 16.19 -23.10 -1.51
C SER A 82 16.04 -24.27 -0.55
N ASN A 83 15.07 -24.24 0.35
CA ASN A 83 14.99 -25.18 1.49
C ASN A 83 13.85 -26.19 1.36
N PHE A 84 12.68 -25.78 0.88
CA PHE A 84 11.50 -26.65 0.83
C PHE A 84 11.70 -27.86 -0.08
N TRP A 85 12.24 -27.65 -1.28
CA TRP A 85 12.42 -28.70 -2.29
C TRP A 85 13.59 -29.66 -1.98
N ASN A 86 14.48 -29.30 -1.06
CA ASN A 86 15.58 -30.16 -0.60
C ASN A 86 15.18 -31.03 0.61
N ALA A 87 13.95 -30.91 1.12
CA ALA A 87 13.46 -31.71 2.22
C ALA A 87 13.07 -33.13 1.76
N GLY A 88 13.14 -34.11 2.66
CA GLY A 88 12.81 -35.51 2.35
C GLY A 88 11.31 -35.76 2.09
N ASN A 89 10.42 -34.89 2.56
CA ASN A 89 8.98 -34.93 2.30
C ASN A 89 8.34 -33.54 2.48
N VAL A 90 7.10 -33.39 1.97
CA VAL A 90 6.37 -32.09 1.99
C VAL A 90 6.16 -31.56 3.40
N ARG A 91 5.90 -32.43 4.38
CA ARG A 91 5.70 -32.02 5.79
C ARG A 91 6.98 -31.43 6.37
N GLN A 92 8.10 -32.13 6.19
CA GLN A 92 9.41 -31.64 6.65
C GLN A 92 9.80 -30.34 5.95
N GLY A 93 9.50 -30.22 4.65
CA GLY A 93 9.68 -28.97 3.91
C GLY A 93 8.85 -27.81 4.49
N ALA A 94 7.58 -28.06 4.81
CA ALA A 94 6.71 -27.07 5.41
C ALA A 94 7.17 -26.64 6.83
N ASP A 95 7.58 -27.60 7.66
CA ASP A 95 8.08 -27.34 9.01
C ASP A 95 9.40 -26.54 9.00
N GLY A 96 10.19 -26.65 7.92
CA GLY A 96 11.41 -25.87 7.70
C GLY A 96 11.18 -24.40 7.27
N LEU A 97 9.96 -24.00 6.97
CA LEU A 97 9.60 -22.63 6.63
C LEU A 97 9.13 -21.85 7.86
N GLU A 98 9.29 -20.54 7.84
CA GLU A 98 8.81 -19.66 8.92
C GLU A 98 7.30 -19.73 9.08
N GLU A 99 6.79 -19.62 10.33
CA GLU A 99 5.37 -19.77 10.68
C GLU A 99 4.46 -18.79 9.94
N ASP A 100 4.92 -17.54 9.76
CA ASP A 100 4.18 -16.49 9.06
C ASP A 100 4.31 -16.57 7.53
N SER A 101 5.02 -17.59 7.01
CA SER A 101 5.26 -17.74 5.57
C SER A 101 3.98 -18.14 4.83
N PRO A 102 3.58 -17.42 3.77
CA PRO A 102 2.47 -17.84 2.92
C PRO A 102 2.74 -19.18 2.23
N PHE A 103 4.00 -19.53 1.97
CA PHE A 103 4.41 -20.79 1.38
C PHE A 103 4.19 -21.96 2.35
N ARG A 104 4.53 -21.79 3.64
CA ARG A 104 4.19 -22.76 4.68
C ARG A 104 2.68 -22.97 4.78
N PHE A 105 1.90 -21.89 4.84
CA PHE A 105 0.44 -21.97 4.89
C PHE A 105 -0.15 -22.75 3.72
N ILE A 106 0.34 -22.53 2.49
CA ILE A 106 -0.12 -23.24 1.30
C ILE A 106 0.26 -24.72 1.37
N ALA A 107 1.49 -25.04 1.81
CA ALA A 107 1.96 -26.42 1.95
C ALA A 107 1.15 -27.19 3.00
N GLU A 108 0.88 -26.59 4.16
CA GLU A 108 0.04 -27.17 5.20
C GLU A 108 -1.40 -27.41 4.72
N LYS A 109 -1.98 -26.46 3.99
CA LYS A 109 -3.32 -26.61 3.42
C LYS A 109 -3.40 -27.65 2.30
N GLY A 110 -2.36 -27.78 1.50
CA GLY A 110 -2.23 -28.85 0.52
C GLY A 110 -2.14 -30.23 1.20
N LEU A 111 -1.31 -30.39 2.22
CA LEU A 111 -1.19 -31.61 3.01
C LEU A 111 -2.50 -31.95 3.76
N GLU A 112 -3.15 -30.95 4.34
CA GLU A 112 -4.46 -31.13 5.00
C GLU A 112 -5.50 -31.62 3.98
N GLY A 113 -5.53 -31.01 2.79
CA GLY A 113 -6.40 -31.44 1.70
C GLY A 113 -6.14 -32.89 1.30
N ALA A 114 -4.87 -33.26 1.09
CA ALA A 114 -4.50 -34.63 0.73
C ALA A 114 -4.86 -35.67 1.83
N SER A 115 -4.72 -35.31 3.10
CA SER A 115 -5.01 -36.24 4.23
C SER A 115 -6.50 -36.39 4.57
N LYS A 116 -7.32 -35.38 4.31
CA LYS A 116 -8.75 -35.34 4.65
C LYS A 116 -9.68 -35.81 3.54
N HIS A 117 -9.16 -36.45 2.50
CA HIS A 117 -9.94 -36.96 1.38
C HIS A 117 -10.69 -38.25 1.76
N THR A 118 -11.67 -38.14 2.68
CA THR A 118 -12.48 -39.25 3.18
C THR A 118 -13.95 -38.85 3.37
N GLY A 119 -14.83 -39.83 3.56
CA GLY A 119 -16.25 -39.56 3.75
C GLY A 119 -16.92 -38.93 2.53
N LEU A 120 -17.67 -37.86 2.73
CA LEU A 120 -18.33 -37.10 1.65
C LEU A 120 -17.32 -36.54 0.63
N LEU A 121 -16.12 -36.21 1.06
CA LEU A 121 -15.06 -35.69 0.18
C LEU A 121 -14.47 -36.77 -0.72
N GLY A 122 -14.55 -38.03 -0.34
CA GLY A 122 -14.10 -39.19 -1.12
C GLY A 122 -14.91 -39.39 -2.44
N SER A 123 -16.07 -38.73 -2.60
CA SER A 123 -16.82 -38.73 -3.85
C SER A 123 -16.25 -37.79 -4.92
N ILE A 124 -15.38 -36.87 -4.50
CA ILE A 124 -14.69 -35.94 -5.42
C ILE A 124 -13.41 -36.61 -5.89
N ASN A 125 -12.98 -36.38 -7.14
CA ASN A 125 -11.68 -36.85 -7.58
C ASN A 125 -10.57 -36.27 -6.70
N PHE A 126 -9.62 -37.11 -6.31
CA PHE A 126 -8.52 -36.71 -5.40
C PHE A 126 -7.71 -35.54 -5.95
N ASN A 127 -7.37 -35.58 -7.23
CA ASN A 127 -6.66 -34.50 -7.94
C ASN A 127 -7.44 -33.18 -7.83
N ASP A 128 -8.73 -33.21 -8.13
CA ASP A 128 -9.58 -32.01 -8.10
C ASP A 128 -9.70 -31.46 -6.68
N TRP A 129 -9.79 -32.34 -5.67
CA TRP A 129 -9.85 -31.94 -4.29
C TRP A 129 -8.56 -31.27 -3.79
N VAL A 130 -7.40 -31.84 -4.12
CA VAL A 130 -6.09 -31.27 -3.76
C VAL A 130 -5.91 -29.92 -4.49
N THR A 131 -6.23 -29.86 -5.78
CA THR A 131 -6.21 -28.62 -6.58
C THR A 131 -7.03 -27.52 -5.94
N MET A 132 -8.30 -27.82 -5.57
CA MET A 132 -9.17 -26.86 -4.90
C MET A 132 -8.64 -26.40 -3.55
N SER A 133 -8.00 -27.28 -2.80
CA SER A 133 -7.44 -26.96 -1.48
C SER A 133 -6.26 -26.00 -1.59
N ILE A 134 -5.34 -26.25 -2.50
CA ILE A 134 -4.20 -25.37 -2.80
C ILE A 134 -4.70 -24.02 -3.35
N GLN A 135 -5.64 -24.04 -4.30
CA GLN A 135 -6.18 -22.83 -4.91
C GLN A 135 -6.87 -21.92 -3.88
N ARG A 136 -7.64 -22.50 -2.95
CA ARG A 136 -8.25 -21.73 -1.85
C ARG A 136 -7.18 -21.11 -0.93
N ALA A 137 -6.10 -21.83 -0.66
CA ALA A 137 -4.99 -21.29 0.13
C ALA A 137 -4.30 -20.12 -0.59
N MET A 138 -4.02 -20.27 -1.89
CA MET A 138 -3.44 -19.18 -2.70
C MET A 138 -4.36 -17.96 -2.78
N ASN A 139 -5.67 -18.16 -2.98
CA ASN A 139 -6.64 -17.07 -2.99
C ASN A 139 -6.71 -16.33 -1.65
N ASN A 140 -6.56 -17.05 -0.53
CA ASN A 140 -6.49 -16.45 0.80
C ASN A 140 -5.23 -15.56 0.94
N VAL A 141 -4.08 -16.05 0.49
CA VAL A 141 -2.84 -15.27 0.45
C VAL A 141 -3.02 -14.02 -0.41
N GLN A 142 -3.60 -14.15 -1.60
CA GLN A 142 -3.87 -13.03 -2.50
C GLN A 142 -4.78 -11.99 -1.85
N SER A 143 -5.86 -12.41 -1.17
CA SER A 143 -6.77 -11.50 -0.47
C SER A 143 -6.02 -10.70 0.60
N ARG A 144 -5.23 -11.37 1.45
CA ARG A 144 -4.41 -10.70 2.48
C ARG A 144 -3.43 -9.68 1.89
N MET A 145 -2.80 -10.00 0.76
CA MET A 145 -1.89 -9.06 0.10
C MET A 145 -2.61 -7.82 -0.45
N GLN A 146 -3.89 -7.94 -0.78
CA GLN A 146 -4.72 -6.83 -1.27
C GLN A 146 -5.32 -5.97 -0.16
N ASP A 147 -5.33 -6.46 1.09
CA ASP A 147 -5.86 -5.71 2.23
C ASP A 147 -5.18 -4.34 2.36
N GLY A 148 -5.97 -3.33 2.65
CA GLY A 148 -5.51 -1.95 2.79
C GLY A 148 -5.29 -1.20 1.47
N LEU A 149 -5.11 -1.85 0.31
CA LEU A 149 -4.95 -1.16 -0.97
C LEU A 149 -6.19 -0.35 -1.35
N ALA A 150 -7.38 -0.80 -0.95
CA ALA A 150 -8.63 -0.07 -1.15
C ALA A 150 -8.60 1.32 -0.49
N VAL A 151 -7.92 1.46 0.65
CA VAL A 151 -7.75 2.76 1.31
C VAL A 151 -6.98 3.73 0.42
N LEU A 152 -5.85 3.28 -0.17
CA LEU A 152 -5.06 4.10 -1.09
C LEU A 152 -5.85 4.51 -2.33
N ALA A 153 -6.62 3.58 -2.91
CA ALA A 153 -7.48 3.86 -4.06
C ALA A 153 -8.55 4.90 -3.71
N THR A 154 -9.19 4.75 -2.53
CA THR A 154 -10.20 5.68 -2.04
C THR A 154 -9.61 7.06 -1.78
N VAL A 155 -8.49 7.15 -1.04
CA VAL A 155 -7.84 8.43 -0.77
C VAL A 155 -7.40 9.10 -2.08
N GLY A 156 -6.76 8.35 -2.98
CA GLY A 156 -6.31 8.88 -4.26
C GLY A 156 -7.43 9.47 -5.12
N SER A 157 -8.60 8.85 -5.11
CA SER A 157 -9.76 9.32 -5.86
C SER A 157 -10.57 10.41 -5.16
N THR A 158 -10.62 10.44 -3.82
CA THR A 158 -11.53 11.34 -3.09
C THR A 158 -10.84 12.57 -2.51
N ALA A 159 -9.54 12.50 -2.16
CA ALA A 159 -8.83 13.63 -1.55
C ALA A 159 -8.87 14.93 -2.40
N PRO A 160 -8.78 14.90 -3.75
CA PRO A 160 -8.92 16.11 -4.55
C PRO A 160 -10.30 16.76 -4.39
N PHE A 161 -11.36 15.96 -4.28
CA PHE A 161 -12.72 16.45 -4.10
C PHE A 161 -12.95 17.03 -2.70
N VAL A 162 -12.32 16.45 -1.68
CA VAL A 162 -12.33 17.02 -0.32
C VAL A 162 -11.61 18.36 -0.31
N GLY A 163 -10.46 18.48 -0.99
CA GLY A 163 -9.76 19.76 -1.16
C GLY A 163 -10.60 20.79 -1.92
N LEU A 164 -11.23 20.37 -3.02
CA LEU A 164 -12.12 21.24 -3.81
C LEU A 164 -13.32 21.71 -3.00
N PHE A 165 -13.92 20.82 -2.18
CA PHE A 165 -14.99 21.22 -1.27
C PHE A 165 -14.54 22.34 -0.33
N GLY A 166 -13.35 22.22 0.28
CA GLY A 166 -12.78 23.26 1.11
C GLY A 166 -12.59 24.60 0.38
N THR A 167 -12.18 24.54 -0.89
CA THR A 167 -12.02 25.73 -1.75
C THR A 167 -13.36 26.41 -2.01
N VAL A 168 -14.37 25.64 -2.43
CA VAL A 168 -15.72 26.18 -2.73
C VAL A 168 -16.32 26.79 -1.48
N TRP A 169 -16.20 26.12 -0.34
CA TRP A 169 -16.69 26.62 0.94
C TRP A 169 -16.02 27.94 1.36
N GLY A 170 -14.70 28.02 1.25
CA GLY A 170 -13.95 29.22 1.62
C GLY A 170 -14.29 30.42 0.72
N ILE A 171 -14.42 30.21 -0.61
CA ILE A 171 -14.83 31.25 -1.55
C ILE A 171 -16.26 31.71 -1.25
N TYR A 172 -17.17 30.75 -0.99
CA TYR A 172 -18.55 31.08 -0.59
C TYR A 172 -18.59 32.02 0.63
N ASN A 173 -17.85 31.67 1.70
CA ASN A 173 -17.78 32.49 2.90
C ASN A 173 -17.15 33.88 2.64
N ALA A 174 -16.15 33.96 1.77
CA ALA A 174 -15.56 35.25 1.36
C ALA A 174 -16.61 36.13 0.70
N LEU A 175 -17.39 35.60 -0.23
CA LEU A 175 -18.44 36.35 -0.95
C LEU A 175 -19.57 36.79 0.00
N VAL A 176 -19.97 35.97 0.95
CA VAL A 176 -20.98 36.33 1.98
C VAL A 176 -20.48 37.51 2.83
N LYS A 177 -19.23 37.47 3.32
CA LYS A 177 -18.62 38.56 4.10
C LYS A 177 -18.55 39.87 3.32
N ILE A 178 -18.25 39.85 2.02
CA ILE A 178 -18.24 41.01 1.14
C ILE A 178 -19.66 41.59 0.99
N GLY A 179 -20.62 40.70 0.69
CA GLY A 179 -22.03 41.12 0.57
C GLY A 179 -22.55 41.82 1.80
N MET A 180 -22.20 41.29 2.99
CA MET A 180 -22.60 41.90 4.28
C MET A 180 -21.89 43.23 4.59
N SER A 181 -20.64 43.40 4.18
CA SER A 181 -19.85 44.62 4.46
C SER A 181 -20.14 45.76 3.49
N GLY A 182 -20.80 45.52 2.37
CA GLY A 182 -21.10 46.49 1.33
C GLY A 182 -19.84 47.07 0.62
N GLN A 183 -18.66 46.64 1.00
CA GLN A 183 -17.37 47.14 0.46
C GLN A 183 -16.61 45.97 -0.26
N ALA A 184 -16.69 45.97 -1.57
CA ALA A 184 -15.94 45.08 -2.42
C ALA A 184 -14.50 45.65 -2.62
N SER A 185 -13.61 45.52 -1.62
CA SER A 185 -12.20 45.84 -1.78
C SER A 185 -11.40 44.56 -2.03
N ILE A 186 -10.40 44.63 -2.92
CA ILE A 186 -9.54 43.50 -3.27
C ILE A 186 -8.84 42.95 -2.04
N ASP A 187 -8.43 43.79 -1.10
CA ASP A 187 -7.74 43.41 0.14
C ASP A 187 -8.59 42.48 1.05
N LYS A 188 -9.92 42.62 1.00
CA LYS A 188 -10.83 41.77 1.78
C LYS A 188 -11.12 40.42 1.10
N VAL A 189 -10.84 40.29 -0.19
CA VAL A 189 -11.13 39.11 -1.00
C VAL A 189 -9.89 38.24 -1.17
N ALA A 190 -8.73 38.85 -1.38
CA ALA A 190 -7.49 38.15 -1.73
C ALA A 190 -7.07 37.12 -0.67
N GLY A 191 -7.20 37.46 0.62
CA GLY A 191 -6.88 36.56 1.71
C GLY A 191 -7.71 35.27 1.72
N PRO A 192 -9.02 35.34 1.93
CA PRO A 192 -9.89 34.17 1.98
C PRO A 192 -9.88 33.33 0.68
N VAL A 193 -9.73 33.96 -0.47
CA VAL A 193 -9.58 33.23 -1.76
C VAL A 193 -8.24 32.52 -1.82
N GLY A 194 -7.14 33.18 -1.45
CA GLY A 194 -5.82 32.55 -1.38
C GLY A 194 -5.77 31.34 -0.44
N GLU A 195 -6.32 31.49 0.77
CA GLU A 195 -6.45 30.41 1.74
C GLU A 195 -7.27 29.24 1.20
N SER A 196 -8.36 29.54 0.48
CA SER A 196 -9.20 28.51 -0.13
C SER A 196 -8.46 27.69 -1.17
N LEU A 197 -7.63 28.31 -2.02
CA LEU A 197 -6.84 27.62 -3.04
C LEU A 197 -5.82 26.64 -2.43
N ILE A 198 -5.31 26.93 -1.24
CA ILE A 198 -4.39 26.02 -0.52
C ILE A 198 -5.08 24.68 -0.21
N MET A 199 -6.37 24.67 0.08
CA MET A 199 -7.13 23.44 0.35
C MET A 199 -7.11 22.48 -0.83
N THR A 200 -7.30 22.99 -2.07
CA THR A 200 -7.18 22.16 -3.29
C THR A 200 -5.75 21.65 -3.47
N ALA A 201 -4.75 22.48 -3.24
CA ALA A 201 -3.35 22.08 -3.33
C ALA A 201 -3.02 20.95 -2.33
N ILE A 202 -3.50 21.05 -1.09
CA ILE A 202 -3.34 19.99 -0.07
C ILE A 202 -4.08 18.73 -0.51
N GLY A 203 -5.30 18.82 -1.02
CA GLY A 203 -6.05 17.67 -1.53
C GLY A 203 -5.28 16.91 -2.60
N LEU A 204 -4.66 17.63 -3.55
CA LEU A 204 -3.80 17.04 -4.59
C LEU A 204 -2.50 16.46 -3.99
N ALA A 205 -1.87 17.16 -3.05
CA ALA A 205 -0.67 16.68 -2.38
C ALA A 205 -0.89 15.38 -1.60
N VAL A 206 -2.10 15.16 -1.09
CA VAL A 206 -2.50 13.90 -0.42
C VAL A 206 -2.83 12.81 -1.45
N ALA A 207 -3.51 13.15 -2.54
CA ALA A 207 -3.97 12.18 -3.54
C ALA A 207 -2.82 11.57 -4.35
N VAL A 208 -1.87 12.39 -4.81
CA VAL A 208 -0.80 11.94 -5.71
C VAL A 208 0.04 10.81 -5.11
N PRO A 209 0.59 10.92 -3.87
CA PRO A 209 1.31 9.81 -3.25
C PRO A 209 0.45 8.56 -3.06
N ALA A 210 -0.83 8.71 -2.72
CA ALA A 210 -1.75 7.59 -2.54
C ALA A 210 -1.94 6.79 -3.84
N VAL A 211 -2.18 7.49 -4.97
CA VAL A 211 -2.33 6.84 -6.29
C VAL A 211 -1.04 6.17 -6.75
N LEU A 212 0.10 6.86 -6.60
CA LEU A 212 1.40 6.29 -6.97
C LEU A 212 1.73 5.06 -6.12
N GLY A 213 1.51 5.15 -4.80
CA GLY A 213 1.70 4.04 -3.87
C GLY A 213 0.79 2.86 -4.20
N TYR A 214 -0.49 3.09 -4.47
CA TYR A 214 -1.44 2.07 -4.90
C TYR A 214 -0.96 1.32 -6.14
N ASN A 215 -0.67 2.03 -7.22
CA ASN A 215 -0.25 1.42 -8.49
C ASN A 215 1.04 0.61 -8.34
N TRP A 216 1.99 1.14 -7.59
CA TRP A 216 3.26 0.46 -7.33
C TRP A 216 3.08 -0.81 -6.50
N LEU A 217 2.30 -0.76 -5.42
CA LEU A 217 2.02 -1.91 -4.56
C LEU A 217 1.22 -3.00 -5.28
N VAL A 218 0.23 -2.63 -6.10
CA VAL A 218 -0.53 -3.58 -6.93
C VAL A 218 0.41 -4.33 -7.88
N ARG A 219 1.32 -3.62 -8.53
CA ARG A 219 2.29 -4.25 -9.43
C ARG A 219 3.22 -5.21 -8.67
N ARG A 220 3.69 -4.83 -7.50
CA ARG A 220 4.54 -5.69 -6.66
C ARG A 220 3.78 -6.91 -6.14
N ASN A 221 2.51 -6.75 -5.75
CA ASN A 221 1.66 -7.88 -5.37
C ASN A 221 1.56 -8.91 -6.49
N LYS A 222 1.42 -8.45 -7.74
CA LYS A 222 1.37 -9.36 -8.89
C LYS A 222 2.64 -10.21 -8.98
N VAL A 223 3.82 -9.59 -8.88
CA VAL A 223 5.11 -10.32 -8.91
C VAL A 223 5.22 -11.32 -7.75
N ALA A 224 4.84 -10.93 -6.53
CA ALA A 224 4.86 -11.83 -5.39
C ALA A 224 3.86 -13.00 -5.56
N MET A 225 2.71 -12.75 -6.17
CA MET A 225 1.72 -13.81 -6.46
C MET A 225 2.18 -14.77 -7.57
N GLU A 226 3.02 -14.34 -8.51
CA GLU A 226 3.63 -15.23 -9.50
C GLU A 226 4.49 -16.31 -8.81
N GLU A 227 5.29 -15.94 -7.80
CA GLU A 227 6.05 -16.91 -6.98
C GLU A 227 5.14 -17.85 -6.18
N VAL A 228 4.05 -17.32 -5.61
CA VAL A 228 3.06 -18.11 -4.89
C VAL A 228 2.37 -19.13 -5.80
N HIS A 229 2.02 -18.74 -7.02
CA HIS A 229 1.39 -19.63 -8.00
C HIS A 229 2.36 -20.71 -8.50
N ALA A 230 3.63 -20.36 -8.77
CA ALA A 230 4.65 -21.31 -9.14
C ALA A 230 4.83 -22.38 -8.05
N PHE A 231 5.01 -21.94 -6.80
CA PHE A 231 5.11 -22.84 -5.65
C PHE A 231 3.87 -23.76 -5.50
N GLY A 232 2.67 -23.20 -5.66
CA GLY A 232 1.44 -23.98 -5.57
C GLY A 232 1.31 -25.05 -6.65
N ALA A 233 1.76 -24.76 -7.88
CA ALA A 233 1.76 -25.71 -8.98
C ALA A 233 2.76 -26.86 -8.74
N ASP A 234 3.97 -26.52 -8.29
CA ASP A 234 5.00 -27.53 -7.98
C ASP A 234 4.59 -28.41 -6.80
N LEU A 235 4.02 -27.81 -5.75
CA LEU A 235 3.46 -28.54 -4.59
C LEU A 235 2.37 -29.52 -5.01
N HIS A 236 1.47 -29.09 -5.89
CA HIS A 236 0.40 -29.95 -6.42
C HIS A 236 0.98 -31.17 -7.13
N ALA A 237 1.97 -30.97 -8.02
CA ALA A 237 2.62 -32.08 -8.72
C ALA A 237 3.28 -33.10 -7.76
N VAL A 238 3.94 -32.60 -6.70
CA VAL A 238 4.59 -33.46 -5.70
C VAL A 238 3.55 -34.23 -4.86
N LEU A 239 2.46 -33.60 -4.45
CA LEU A 239 1.40 -34.27 -3.67
C LEU A 239 0.70 -35.38 -4.46
N LEU A 240 0.46 -35.18 -5.77
CA LEU A 240 -0.11 -36.23 -6.64
C LEU A 240 0.87 -37.38 -6.87
N GLY A 241 2.13 -37.07 -7.21
CA GLY A 241 3.15 -38.11 -7.41
C GLY A 241 3.39 -38.96 -6.17
N SER A 242 3.32 -38.37 -4.97
CA SER A 242 3.43 -39.12 -3.71
C SER A 242 2.23 -40.03 -3.44
N ALA A 243 1.02 -39.63 -3.85
CA ALA A 243 -0.18 -40.46 -3.72
C ALA A 243 -0.15 -41.67 -4.68
N GLU A 244 0.31 -41.47 -5.91
CA GLU A 244 0.45 -42.55 -6.90
C GLU A 244 1.51 -43.57 -6.49
N SER A 245 2.65 -43.13 -5.98
CA SER A 245 3.71 -44.03 -5.50
C SER A 245 3.32 -44.82 -4.27
N GLY A 246 2.49 -44.24 -3.36
CA GLY A 246 1.91 -44.92 -2.21
C GLY A 246 0.83 -45.94 -2.59
N ALA A 247 0.13 -45.77 -3.69
CA ALA A 247 -0.84 -46.71 -4.24
C ALA A 247 -0.19 -47.89 -4.98
N ALA A 248 0.96 -47.64 -5.63
CA ALA A 248 1.68 -48.69 -6.36
C ALA A 248 2.46 -49.68 -5.44
N ASN A 249 2.67 -49.34 -4.16
CA ASN A 249 3.37 -50.14 -3.16
C ASN A 249 2.43 -50.92 -2.21
N LYS A 250 1.13 -50.89 -2.46
CA LYS A 250 0.11 -51.74 -1.78
C LYS A 250 -0.45 -52.79 -2.71
#